data_1d095d665d4b6b62aaf73f551be30923
#
_entry.id   1d095d665d4b6b62aaf73f551be30923
#
_cell.length_a   1.000
_cell.length_b   1.000
_cell.length_c   1.000
_cell.angle_alpha   90.00
_cell.angle_beta   90.00
_cell.angle_gamma   90.00
#
_symmetry.space_group_name_H-M   'P 1'
#
loop_
_entity.id
_entity.type
_entity.pdbx_description
1 polymer ?
#
loop_
_entity_poly.entity_id
_entity_poly.type
_entity_poly.pdbx_seq_one_letter_code
_entity_poly.pdbx_strand_id
1 'polypeptide(L)'
;HILIRGKGATYFVVNDLDLKERMLLELSCVCVHALKRANATGLINFNSKVLIQGLGPVGLVMLSVLRAAGVNHVIAIDGTPKRLEMAKKLGAKTVINFREATSLEERVRLVKAAANGVGADFAFQCTGAPAAAKDIYEYIRRGGGLCEMGFFVNNGEYNVNPHFAMCNKEITIVGSWDYSADDYPTTMAFLRQAREMKIPIKELITHSFPLDKLN
;
A
#
# COMPACT_ATOMS: atom_id res chain seq x y z
N HIS A 1 17.81 23.87 -11.51
CA HIS A 1 16.79 24.92 -11.36
C HIS A 1 15.49 24.45 -12.02
N ILE A 2 14.36 24.69 -11.35
CA ILE A 2 13.01 24.37 -11.85
C ILE A 2 12.26 25.70 -12.00
N LEU A 3 11.64 25.92 -13.16
CA LEU A 3 10.77 27.06 -13.39
C LEU A 3 9.32 26.69 -13.05
N ILE A 4 8.74 27.32 -12.05
CA ILE A 4 7.34 27.19 -11.68
C ILE A 4 6.59 28.40 -12.23
N ARG A 5 5.62 28.17 -13.13
CA ARG A 5 4.76 29.24 -13.67
C ARG A 5 3.60 29.47 -12.69
N GLY A 6 3.40 30.73 -12.28
CA GLY A 6 2.54 31.09 -11.15
C GLY A 6 1.04 30.83 -11.25
N LYS A 7 0.46 30.61 -12.45
CA LYS A 7 -0.97 30.29 -12.60
C LYS A 7 -1.19 28.80 -12.42
N GLY A 8 -1.99 28.41 -11.41
CA GLY A 8 -2.35 27.02 -11.13
C GLY A 8 -1.38 26.26 -10.22
N ALA A 9 -0.38 26.93 -9.64
CA ALA A 9 0.50 26.29 -8.67
C ALA A 9 -0.07 26.41 -7.25
N THR A 10 -0.10 25.29 -6.53
CA THR A 10 -0.39 25.25 -5.09
C THR A 10 0.90 25.02 -4.31
N TYR A 11 1.10 25.77 -3.25
CA TYR A 11 2.31 25.73 -2.42
C TYR A 11 1.96 25.27 -1.02
N PHE A 12 2.74 24.36 -0.47
CA PHE A 12 2.63 23.89 0.90
C PHE A 12 3.91 24.22 1.68
N VAL A 13 3.74 24.70 2.90
CA VAL A 13 4.86 24.96 3.82
C VAL A 13 5.11 23.69 4.64
N VAL A 14 6.32 23.14 4.55
CA VAL A 14 6.70 21.87 5.18
C VAL A 14 7.94 22.00 6.09
N ASN A 15 8.10 23.18 6.73
CA ASN A 15 9.29 23.49 7.51
C ASN A 15 9.50 22.60 8.74
N ASP A 16 8.44 21.98 9.24
CA ASP A 16 8.45 21.08 10.39
C ASP A 16 8.78 19.62 10.03
N LEU A 17 8.86 19.30 8.73
CA LEU A 17 9.29 18.01 8.23
C LEU A 17 10.78 18.03 7.88
N ASP A 18 11.54 17.03 8.34
CA ASP A 18 12.95 16.91 7.95
C ASP A 18 13.11 16.50 6.48
N LEU A 19 14.34 16.54 5.97
CA LEU A 19 14.60 16.28 4.55
C LEU A 19 14.10 14.92 4.10
N LYS A 20 14.29 13.86 4.89
CA LYS A 20 13.86 12.50 4.55
C LYS A 20 12.33 12.38 4.54
N GLU A 21 11.66 13.02 5.48
CA GLU A 21 10.19 13.09 5.50
C GLU A 21 9.67 13.81 4.26
N ARG A 22 10.29 14.94 3.88
CA ARG A 22 9.91 15.67 2.65
C ARG A 22 10.11 14.85 1.38
N MET A 23 11.17 14.06 1.32
CA MET A 23 11.42 13.16 0.16
C MET A 23 10.36 12.07 0.02
N LEU A 24 9.73 11.66 1.12
CA LEU A 24 8.65 10.67 1.11
C LEU A 24 7.26 11.29 0.90
N LEU A 25 7.15 12.62 0.88
CA LEU A 25 5.86 13.30 0.86
C LEU A 25 5.04 12.96 -0.38
N GLU A 26 5.64 13.02 -1.56
CA GLU A 26 4.97 12.74 -2.83
C GLU A 26 4.47 11.28 -2.88
N LEU A 27 5.33 10.32 -2.65
CA LEU A 27 4.96 8.91 -2.64
C LEU A 27 3.91 8.59 -1.58
N SER A 28 3.94 9.28 -0.45
CA SER A 28 2.94 9.14 0.61
C SER A 28 1.58 9.69 0.20
N CYS A 29 1.51 10.71 -0.67
CA CYS A 29 0.26 11.23 -1.21
C CYS A 29 -0.50 10.14 -1.99
N VAL A 30 0.19 9.36 -2.81
CA VAL A 30 -0.39 8.22 -3.54
C VAL A 30 -1.07 7.24 -2.58
N CYS A 31 -0.39 6.90 -1.49
CA CYS A 31 -0.91 5.94 -0.50
C CYS A 31 -2.05 6.53 0.35
N VAL A 32 -1.97 7.79 0.73
CA VAL A 32 -3.02 8.50 1.47
C VAL A 32 -4.28 8.63 0.61
N HIS A 33 -4.12 8.97 -0.68
CA HIS A 33 -5.23 9.01 -1.63
C HIS A 33 -5.91 7.64 -1.76
N ALA A 34 -5.13 6.58 -1.94
CA ALA A 34 -5.65 5.21 -2.01
C ALA A 34 -6.40 4.80 -0.73
N LEU A 35 -5.86 5.14 0.45
CA LEU A 35 -6.56 4.89 1.72
C LEU A 35 -7.85 5.69 1.83
N LYS A 36 -7.89 6.95 1.41
CA LYS A 36 -9.10 7.77 1.37
C LYS A 36 -10.20 7.15 0.51
N ARG A 37 -9.84 6.64 -0.68
CA ARG A 37 -10.77 5.91 -1.55
C ARG A 37 -11.25 4.60 -0.94
N ALA A 38 -10.33 3.84 -0.32
CA ALA A 38 -10.65 2.60 0.37
C ALA A 38 -11.56 2.83 1.58
N ASN A 39 -11.31 3.86 2.39
CA ASN A 39 -12.13 4.21 3.55
C ASN A 39 -13.57 4.60 3.17
N ALA A 40 -13.79 5.17 1.97
CA ALA A 40 -15.14 5.48 1.47
C ALA A 40 -16.02 4.24 1.30
N THR A 41 -15.45 3.04 1.27
CA THR A 41 -16.21 1.77 1.24
C THR A 41 -16.78 1.36 2.59
N GLY A 42 -16.30 1.93 3.69
CA GLY A 42 -16.67 1.54 5.05
C GLY A 42 -16.08 0.19 5.52
N LEU A 43 -15.23 -0.46 4.72
CA LEU A 43 -14.69 -1.80 5.00
C LEU A 43 -13.41 -1.79 5.84
N ILE A 44 -12.77 -0.63 6.01
CA ILE A 44 -11.54 -0.51 6.79
C ILE A 44 -11.81 0.17 8.12
N ASN A 45 -11.39 -0.47 9.19
CA ASN A 45 -11.39 0.05 10.55
C ASN A 45 -10.21 -0.52 11.34
N PHE A 46 -10.02 -0.09 12.59
CA PHE A 46 -8.89 -0.52 13.42
C PHE A 46 -8.82 -2.05 13.66
N ASN A 47 -9.93 -2.78 13.51
CA ASN A 47 -10.00 -4.24 13.69
C ASN A 47 -9.85 -5.03 12.38
N SER A 48 -9.82 -4.35 11.22
CA SER A 48 -9.74 -5.00 9.93
C SER A 48 -8.39 -5.69 9.70
N LYS A 49 -8.45 -6.86 9.05
CA LYS A 49 -7.29 -7.58 8.54
C LYS A 49 -7.04 -7.11 7.11
N VAL A 50 -6.04 -6.27 6.95
CA VAL A 50 -5.74 -5.64 5.66
C VAL A 50 -4.53 -6.32 5.04
N LEU A 51 -4.66 -6.71 3.77
CA LEU A 51 -3.58 -7.32 3.00
C LEU A 51 -2.93 -6.29 2.09
N ILE A 52 -1.60 -6.32 2.02
CA ILE A 52 -0.81 -5.59 1.01
C ILE A 52 -0.08 -6.62 0.16
N GLN A 53 -0.35 -6.60 -1.14
CA GLN A 53 0.36 -7.42 -2.11
C GLN A 53 1.39 -6.57 -2.87
N GLY A 54 2.67 -6.91 -2.70
CA GLY A 54 3.81 -6.15 -3.21
C GLY A 54 4.34 -5.13 -2.19
N LEU A 55 5.61 -5.30 -1.81
CA LEU A 55 6.31 -4.47 -0.84
C LEU A 55 7.42 -3.63 -1.49
N GLY A 56 7.15 -3.14 -2.69
CA GLY A 56 7.93 -2.06 -3.29
C GLY A 56 7.79 -0.76 -2.46
N PRO A 57 8.35 0.35 -2.93
CA PRO A 57 8.26 1.63 -2.22
C PRO A 57 6.82 2.00 -1.84
N VAL A 58 5.88 1.86 -2.79
CA VAL A 58 4.45 2.13 -2.56
C VAL A 58 3.86 1.22 -1.48
N GLY A 59 4.10 -0.11 -1.56
CA GLY A 59 3.52 -1.05 -0.58
C GLY A 59 4.06 -0.86 0.84
N LEU A 60 5.35 -0.52 0.99
CA LEU A 60 5.95 -0.23 2.30
C LEU A 60 5.45 1.11 2.88
N VAL A 61 5.23 2.12 2.04
CA VAL A 61 4.60 3.38 2.47
C VAL A 61 3.14 3.14 2.83
N MET A 62 2.38 2.36 2.03
CA MET A 62 1.00 1.99 2.33
C MET A 62 0.88 1.28 3.69
N LEU A 63 1.81 0.36 4.00
CA LEU A 63 1.87 -0.27 5.32
C LEU A 63 2.01 0.79 6.43
N SER A 64 2.91 1.76 6.25
CA SER A 64 3.13 2.84 7.22
C SER A 64 1.88 3.72 7.38
N VAL A 65 1.20 4.04 6.28
CA VAL A 65 -0.06 4.81 6.28
C VAL A 65 -1.16 4.05 7.04
N LEU A 66 -1.35 2.76 6.76
CA LEU A 66 -2.32 1.93 7.47
C LEU A 66 -2.02 1.85 8.98
N ARG A 67 -0.76 1.69 9.34
CA ARG A 67 -0.34 1.67 10.76
C ARG A 67 -0.61 3.00 11.45
N ALA A 68 -0.29 4.12 10.81
CA ALA A 68 -0.57 5.45 11.35
C ALA A 68 -2.09 5.73 11.45
N ALA A 69 -2.90 5.15 10.56
CA ALA A 69 -4.35 5.20 10.61
C ALA A 69 -4.99 4.24 11.62
N GLY A 70 -4.18 3.52 12.42
CA GLY A 70 -4.67 2.64 13.48
C GLY A 70 -5.01 1.21 13.04
N VAL A 71 -4.75 0.83 11.80
CA VAL A 71 -4.91 -0.56 11.35
C VAL A 71 -3.78 -1.42 11.90
N ASN A 72 -4.08 -2.27 12.87
CA ASN A 72 -3.07 -3.04 13.60
C ASN A 72 -2.77 -4.42 13.01
N HIS A 73 -3.59 -4.90 12.08
CA HIS A 73 -3.45 -6.24 11.53
C HIS A 73 -3.21 -6.20 10.02
N VAL A 74 -1.98 -5.90 9.64
CA VAL A 74 -1.57 -5.88 8.24
C VAL A 74 -0.85 -7.18 7.90
N ILE A 75 -1.30 -7.82 6.82
CA ILE A 75 -0.69 -9.00 6.18
C ILE A 75 0.03 -8.50 4.94
N ALA A 76 1.29 -8.84 4.76
CA ALA A 76 2.12 -8.34 3.68
C ALA A 76 2.71 -9.50 2.86
N ILE A 77 2.59 -9.44 1.53
CA ILE A 77 3.10 -10.46 0.60
C ILE A 77 4.15 -9.86 -0.33
N ASP A 78 5.34 -10.44 -0.37
CA ASP A 78 6.42 -10.12 -1.33
C ASP A 78 7.35 -11.34 -1.48
N GLY A 79 8.26 -11.32 -2.46
CA GLY A 79 9.29 -12.34 -2.64
C GLY A 79 10.71 -11.89 -2.28
N THR A 80 10.89 -10.65 -1.81
CA THR A 80 12.19 -10.07 -1.53
C THR A 80 12.46 -10.05 -0.01
N PRO A 81 13.41 -10.85 0.52
CA PRO A 81 13.66 -10.95 1.97
C PRO A 81 13.85 -9.61 2.67
N LYS A 82 14.64 -8.71 2.08
CA LYS A 82 14.87 -7.35 2.64
C LYS A 82 13.59 -6.53 2.78
N ARG A 83 12.64 -6.66 1.82
CA ARG A 83 11.36 -5.96 1.87
C ARG A 83 10.43 -6.56 2.92
N LEU A 84 10.43 -7.89 3.06
CA LEU A 84 9.67 -8.59 4.09
C LEU A 84 10.19 -8.22 5.50
N GLU A 85 11.50 -8.12 5.69
CA GLU A 85 12.08 -7.63 6.96
C GLU A 85 11.69 -6.19 7.24
N MET A 86 11.75 -5.31 6.23
CA MET A 86 11.32 -3.92 6.39
C MET A 86 9.83 -3.86 6.75
N ALA A 87 8.98 -4.67 6.13
CA ALA A 87 7.56 -4.72 6.47
C ALA A 87 7.34 -5.14 7.94
N LYS A 88 8.11 -6.09 8.46
CA LYS A 88 8.08 -6.44 9.91
C LYS A 88 8.45 -5.24 10.78
N LYS A 89 9.52 -4.52 10.46
CA LYS A 89 9.94 -3.30 11.18
C LYS A 89 8.88 -2.21 11.15
N LEU A 90 8.19 -2.03 10.02
CA LEU A 90 7.10 -1.09 9.86
C LEU A 90 5.81 -1.53 10.57
N GLY A 91 5.76 -2.75 11.11
CA GLY A 91 4.67 -3.25 11.93
C GLY A 91 3.67 -4.14 11.20
N ALA A 92 4.05 -4.79 10.09
CA ALA A 92 3.26 -5.87 9.52
C ALA A 92 3.12 -7.02 10.55
N LYS A 93 1.89 -7.45 10.80
CA LYS A 93 1.60 -8.53 11.75
C LYS A 93 2.00 -9.89 11.19
N THR A 94 1.83 -10.08 9.89
CA THR A 94 2.18 -11.30 9.16
C THR A 94 2.87 -10.92 7.86
N VAL A 95 3.96 -11.61 7.54
CA VAL A 95 4.61 -11.50 6.23
C VAL A 95 4.63 -12.87 5.56
N ILE A 96 4.35 -12.90 4.27
CA ILE A 96 4.31 -14.11 3.46
C ILE A 96 5.30 -13.95 2.32
N ASN A 97 6.26 -14.86 2.24
CA ASN A 97 7.20 -14.93 1.14
C ASN A 97 6.62 -15.84 0.05
N PHE A 98 6.19 -15.26 -1.08
CA PHE A 98 5.62 -16.04 -2.17
C PHE A 98 6.66 -16.97 -2.88
N ARG A 99 7.95 -16.77 -2.64
CA ARG A 99 9.00 -17.68 -3.16
C ARG A 99 9.15 -18.93 -2.30
N GLU A 100 8.67 -18.91 -1.07
CA GLU A 100 8.60 -20.06 -0.17
C GLU A 100 7.23 -20.72 -0.28
N ALA A 101 6.16 -19.94 -0.16
CA ALA A 101 4.78 -20.36 -0.41
C ALA A 101 4.48 -20.27 -1.92
N THR A 102 4.97 -21.26 -2.68
CA THR A 102 5.02 -21.18 -4.15
C THR A 102 3.66 -21.40 -4.81
N SER A 103 2.77 -22.18 -4.20
CA SER A 103 1.43 -22.38 -4.75
C SER A 103 0.44 -21.30 -4.28
N LEU A 104 -0.58 -21.04 -5.09
CA LEU A 104 -1.66 -20.12 -4.72
C LEU A 104 -2.43 -20.65 -3.51
N GLU A 105 -2.71 -21.93 -3.47
CA GLU A 105 -3.44 -22.61 -2.39
C GLU A 105 -2.73 -22.41 -1.05
N GLU A 106 -1.40 -22.54 -1.03
CA GLU A 106 -0.62 -22.33 0.17
C GLU A 106 -0.66 -20.86 0.63
N ARG A 107 -0.51 -19.92 -0.29
CA ARG A 107 -0.63 -18.49 0.03
C ARG A 107 -2.02 -18.15 0.57
N VAL A 108 -3.08 -18.67 -0.05
CA VAL A 108 -4.46 -18.51 0.43
C VAL A 108 -4.63 -19.07 1.84
N ARG A 109 -4.09 -20.27 2.10
CA ARG A 109 -4.13 -20.89 3.43
C ARG A 109 -3.44 -20.01 4.48
N LEU A 110 -2.26 -19.46 4.17
CA LEU A 110 -1.51 -18.57 5.07
C LEU A 110 -2.25 -17.25 5.33
N VAL A 111 -2.84 -16.64 4.28
CA VAL A 111 -3.65 -15.42 4.43
C VAL A 111 -4.88 -15.69 5.30
N LYS A 112 -5.59 -16.78 5.05
CA LYS A 112 -6.76 -17.17 5.86
C LYS A 112 -6.38 -17.42 7.31
N ALA A 113 -5.28 -18.12 7.57
CA ALA A 113 -4.78 -18.35 8.92
C ALA A 113 -4.48 -17.04 9.66
N ALA A 114 -3.91 -16.05 8.96
CA ALA A 114 -3.64 -14.71 9.50
C ALA A 114 -4.91 -13.84 9.62
N ALA A 115 -6.01 -14.22 8.98
CA ALA A 115 -7.24 -13.46 8.87
C ALA A 115 -8.46 -14.24 9.39
N ASN A 116 -8.33 -14.85 10.57
CA ASN A 116 -9.41 -15.56 11.30
C ASN A 116 -10.07 -16.71 10.47
N GLY A 117 -9.36 -17.31 9.55
CA GLY A 117 -9.83 -18.44 8.74
C GLY A 117 -10.62 -18.07 7.48
N VAL A 118 -10.98 -16.80 7.27
CA VAL A 118 -11.91 -16.40 6.20
C VAL A 118 -11.23 -15.66 5.03
N GLY A 119 -10.13 -14.96 5.28
CA GLY A 119 -9.43 -14.10 4.33
C GLY A 119 -9.44 -12.63 4.74
N ALA A 120 -8.72 -11.79 3.99
CA ALA A 120 -8.57 -10.38 4.30
C ALA A 120 -9.90 -9.61 4.16
N ASP A 121 -10.14 -8.67 5.06
CA ASP A 121 -11.28 -7.74 4.99
C ASP A 121 -11.11 -6.76 3.82
N PHE A 122 -9.89 -6.32 3.60
CA PHE A 122 -9.53 -5.42 2.51
C PHE A 122 -8.12 -5.73 2.00
N ALA A 123 -7.89 -5.53 0.70
CA ALA A 123 -6.57 -5.74 0.10
C ALA A 123 -6.15 -4.52 -0.72
N PHE A 124 -4.85 -4.18 -0.65
CA PHE A 124 -4.20 -3.20 -1.54
C PHE A 124 -3.28 -3.95 -2.50
N GLN A 125 -3.55 -3.82 -3.79
CA GLN A 125 -2.68 -4.30 -4.85
C GLN A 125 -1.64 -3.22 -5.17
N CYS A 126 -0.39 -3.47 -4.81
CA CYS A 126 0.73 -2.52 -4.95
C CYS A 126 1.83 -3.05 -5.90
N THR A 127 1.52 -4.05 -6.71
CA THR A 127 2.45 -4.62 -7.70
C THR A 127 1.86 -4.51 -9.10
N GLY A 128 2.56 -4.05 -10.09
CA GLY A 128 2.11 -4.04 -11.48
C GLY A 128 2.26 -5.38 -12.20
N ALA A 129 2.22 -6.52 -11.49
CA ALA A 129 2.38 -7.85 -12.08
C ALA A 129 1.01 -8.52 -12.29
N PRO A 130 0.59 -8.81 -13.56
CA PRO A 130 -0.72 -9.40 -13.86
C PRO A 130 -1.00 -10.71 -13.10
N ALA A 131 -0.01 -11.59 -12.96
CA ALA A 131 -0.18 -12.83 -12.22
C ALA A 131 -0.51 -12.60 -10.74
N ALA A 132 0.15 -11.63 -10.10
CA ALA A 132 -0.14 -11.27 -8.71
C ALA A 132 -1.53 -10.63 -8.58
N ALA A 133 -1.89 -9.73 -9.48
CA ALA A 133 -3.21 -9.08 -9.48
C ALA A 133 -4.36 -10.09 -9.68
N LYS A 134 -4.14 -11.16 -10.45
CA LYS A 134 -5.09 -12.26 -10.56
C LYS A 134 -5.28 -12.98 -9.22
N ASP A 135 -4.19 -13.25 -8.50
CA ASP A 135 -4.22 -14.04 -7.27
C ASP A 135 -4.90 -13.31 -6.10
N ILE A 136 -4.90 -11.96 -6.10
CA ILE A 136 -5.39 -11.17 -4.96
C ILE A 136 -6.85 -11.43 -4.62
N TYR A 137 -7.66 -11.77 -5.61
CA TYR A 137 -9.08 -12.09 -5.42
C TYR A 137 -9.27 -13.28 -4.47
N GLU A 138 -8.34 -14.24 -4.46
CA GLU A 138 -8.43 -15.43 -3.61
C GLU A 138 -8.06 -15.15 -2.15
N TYR A 139 -7.39 -14.05 -1.88
CA TYR A 139 -7.02 -13.65 -0.52
C TYR A 139 -8.12 -12.91 0.24
N ILE A 140 -9.09 -12.34 -0.48
CA ILE A 140 -10.16 -11.50 0.07
C ILE A 140 -11.34 -12.37 0.49
N ARG A 141 -11.90 -12.11 1.68
CA ARG A 141 -13.11 -12.78 2.14
C ARG A 141 -14.36 -12.32 1.38
N ARG A 142 -15.44 -13.06 1.50
CA ARG A 142 -16.76 -12.60 1.05
C ARG A 142 -17.14 -11.27 1.73
N GLY A 143 -17.73 -10.35 0.98
CA GLY A 143 -18.06 -9.00 1.43
C GLY A 143 -16.84 -8.12 1.74
N GLY A 144 -15.65 -8.52 1.31
CA GLY A 144 -14.43 -7.74 1.47
C GLY A 144 -14.20 -6.73 0.35
N GLY A 145 -13.04 -6.07 0.34
CA GLY A 145 -12.71 -5.05 -0.65
C GLY A 145 -11.30 -5.15 -1.22
N LEU A 146 -11.14 -4.56 -2.38
CA LEU A 146 -9.89 -4.42 -3.12
C LEU A 146 -9.67 -2.97 -3.53
N CYS A 147 -8.49 -2.42 -3.24
CA CYS A 147 -7.99 -1.23 -3.90
C CYS A 147 -6.91 -1.61 -4.91
N GLU A 148 -7.21 -1.38 -6.19
CA GLU A 148 -6.25 -1.56 -7.26
C GLU A 148 -5.49 -0.26 -7.49
N MET A 149 -4.18 -0.28 -7.21
CA MET A 149 -3.29 0.87 -7.39
C MET A 149 -1.93 0.48 -8.00
N GLY A 150 -1.73 -0.81 -8.30
CA GLY A 150 -0.46 -1.34 -8.80
C GLY A 150 -0.24 -1.12 -10.29
N PHE A 151 -1.31 -1.01 -11.07
CA PHE A 151 -1.24 -0.78 -12.51
C PHE A 151 -1.18 0.72 -12.86
N PHE A 152 -0.21 1.41 -12.27
CA PHE A 152 0.06 2.82 -12.62
C PHE A 152 0.46 2.98 -14.10
N VAL A 153 1.11 1.96 -14.67
CA VAL A 153 1.37 1.83 -16.10
C VAL A 153 0.71 0.57 -16.64
N ASN A 154 0.44 0.56 -17.94
CA ASN A 154 -0.11 -0.63 -18.60
C ASN A 154 0.98 -1.72 -18.70
N ASN A 155 0.96 -2.67 -17.79
CA ASN A 155 1.88 -3.81 -17.73
C ASN A 155 1.24 -5.11 -18.27
N GLY A 156 0.13 -5.02 -18.98
CA GLY A 156 -0.60 -6.15 -19.56
C GLY A 156 -1.90 -6.48 -18.85
N GLU A 157 -2.44 -7.64 -19.16
CA GLU A 157 -3.78 -8.07 -18.77
C GLU A 157 -3.73 -9.35 -17.93
N TYR A 158 -4.79 -9.60 -17.18
CA TYR A 158 -5.04 -10.87 -16.48
C TYR A 158 -6.50 -11.27 -16.59
N ASN A 159 -6.76 -12.58 -16.59
CA ASN A 159 -8.11 -13.11 -16.66
C ASN A 159 -8.59 -13.57 -15.29
N VAL A 160 -9.78 -13.14 -14.92
CA VAL A 160 -10.52 -13.64 -13.75
C VAL A 160 -11.90 -14.12 -14.16
N ASN A 161 -12.44 -15.12 -13.46
CA ASN A 161 -13.83 -15.50 -13.61
C ASN A 161 -14.68 -14.55 -12.74
N PRO A 162 -15.52 -13.68 -13.33
CA PRO A 162 -16.29 -12.70 -12.55
C PRO A 162 -17.22 -13.32 -11.52
N HIS A 163 -17.76 -14.52 -11.81
CA HIS A 163 -18.62 -15.21 -10.87
C HIS A 163 -17.90 -15.54 -9.56
N PHE A 164 -16.72 -16.16 -9.64
CA PHE A 164 -15.96 -16.56 -8.46
C PHE A 164 -15.16 -15.42 -7.82
N ALA A 165 -14.60 -14.54 -8.65
CA ALA A 165 -13.75 -13.46 -8.18
C ALA A 165 -14.54 -12.30 -7.55
N MET A 166 -15.73 -12.01 -8.06
CA MET A 166 -16.47 -10.78 -7.71
C MET A 166 -17.89 -11.08 -7.21
N CYS A 167 -18.78 -11.63 -8.07
CA CYS A 167 -20.21 -11.73 -7.76
C CYS A 167 -20.49 -12.65 -6.57
N ASN A 168 -19.94 -13.86 -6.57
CA ASN A 168 -20.15 -14.84 -5.49
C ASN A 168 -19.56 -14.36 -4.16
N LYS A 169 -18.49 -13.58 -4.23
CA LYS A 169 -17.84 -13.00 -3.03
C LYS A 169 -18.43 -11.66 -2.61
N GLU A 170 -19.25 -11.00 -3.45
CA GLU A 170 -19.82 -9.66 -3.18
C GLU A 170 -18.73 -8.65 -2.83
N ILE A 171 -17.59 -8.66 -3.53
CA ILE A 171 -16.47 -7.77 -3.19
C ILE A 171 -16.67 -6.36 -3.76
N THR A 172 -16.19 -5.37 -3.03
CA THR A 172 -16.09 -3.98 -3.48
C THR A 172 -14.72 -3.73 -4.09
N ILE A 173 -14.66 -3.21 -5.31
CA ILE A 173 -13.40 -2.86 -5.98
C ILE A 173 -13.34 -1.36 -6.19
N VAL A 174 -12.25 -0.74 -5.76
CA VAL A 174 -11.95 0.67 -6.02
C VAL A 174 -10.62 0.80 -6.75
N GLY A 175 -10.59 1.57 -7.81
CA GLY A 175 -9.34 1.97 -8.46
C GLY A 175 -8.75 3.19 -7.77
N SER A 176 -7.44 3.29 -7.69
CA SER A 176 -6.76 4.50 -7.23
C SER A 176 -5.67 4.88 -8.21
N TRP A 177 -5.71 6.14 -8.64
CA TRP A 177 -4.75 6.70 -9.58
C TRP A 177 -4.20 8.01 -9.04
N ASP A 178 -2.88 8.08 -8.87
CA ASP A 178 -2.20 9.30 -8.46
C ASP A 178 -2.78 9.92 -7.14
N TYR A 179 -2.89 11.23 -7.06
CA TYR A 179 -3.43 11.99 -5.93
C TYR A 179 -3.86 13.40 -6.40
N SER A 180 -4.51 14.13 -5.52
CA SER A 180 -4.85 15.54 -5.74
C SER A 180 -4.10 16.47 -4.78
N ALA A 181 -4.10 17.77 -5.07
CA ALA A 181 -3.50 18.77 -4.17
C ALA A 181 -4.12 18.73 -2.75
N ASP A 182 -5.39 18.33 -2.65
CA ASP A 182 -6.11 18.23 -1.38
C ASP A 182 -5.62 17.07 -0.48
N ASP A 183 -4.84 16.16 -1.01
CA ASP A 183 -4.28 15.03 -0.23
C ASP A 183 -3.00 15.42 0.54
N TYR A 184 -2.30 16.52 0.14
CA TYR A 184 -1.06 16.96 0.79
C TYR A 184 -1.22 17.31 2.29
N PRO A 185 -2.25 18.06 2.74
CA PRO A 185 -2.43 18.33 4.16
C PRO A 185 -2.58 17.07 5.01
N THR A 186 -3.36 16.10 4.52
CA THR A 186 -3.54 14.79 5.18
C THR A 186 -2.24 13.98 5.18
N THR A 187 -1.48 14.06 4.09
CA THR A 187 -0.18 13.37 3.99
C THR A 187 0.86 13.96 4.93
N MET A 188 0.90 15.28 5.08
CA MET A 188 1.76 15.92 6.08
C MET A 188 1.36 15.52 7.50
N ALA A 189 0.06 15.44 7.79
CA ALA A 189 -0.43 14.94 9.07
C ALA A 189 -0.02 13.47 9.30
N PHE A 190 -0.11 12.61 8.27
CA PHE A 190 0.39 11.25 8.34
C PHE A 190 1.89 11.19 8.70
N LEU A 191 2.75 11.98 8.06
CA LEU A 191 4.19 11.97 8.34
C LEU A 191 4.50 12.39 9.78
N ARG A 192 3.77 13.39 10.32
CA ARG A 192 3.86 13.78 11.73
C ARG A 192 3.42 12.65 12.65
N GLN A 193 2.28 12.03 12.37
CA GLN A 193 1.75 10.91 13.13
C GLN A 193 2.71 9.71 13.11
N ALA A 194 3.29 9.39 11.95
CA ALA A 194 4.27 8.32 11.81
C ALA A 194 5.52 8.57 12.67
N ARG A 195 5.97 9.82 12.78
CA ARG A 195 7.08 10.23 13.65
C ARG A 195 6.73 10.05 15.12
N GLU A 196 5.55 10.50 15.56
CA GLU A 196 5.06 10.36 16.93
C GLU A 196 4.93 8.90 17.35
N MET A 197 4.41 8.07 16.44
CA MET A 197 4.28 6.62 16.63
C MET A 197 5.60 5.86 16.46
N LYS A 198 6.70 6.55 16.14
CA LYS A 198 8.03 5.96 15.90
C LYS A 198 8.03 4.89 14.79
N ILE A 199 7.17 5.07 13.78
CA ILE A 199 7.19 4.22 12.59
C ILE A 199 8.47 4.56 11.79
N PRO A 200 9.36 3.61 11.50
CA PRO A 200 10.68 3.92 10.94
C PRO A 200 10.64 4.17 9.42
N ILE A 201 9.69 5.02 8.97
CA ILE A 201 9.44 5.28 7.54
C ILE A 201 10.69 5.86 6.84
N LYS A 202 11.56 6.58 7.55
CA LYS A 202 12.80 7.14 6.99
C LYS A 202 13.82 6.08 6.59
N GLU A 203 13.74 4.86 7.11
CA GLU A 203 14.56 3.72 6.69
C GLU A 203 14.24 3.23 5.27
N LEU A 204 13.12 3.66 4.68
CA LEU A 204 12.79 3.40 3.29
C LEU A 204 13.73 4.10 2.30
N ILE A 205 14.42 5.17 2.73
CA ILE A 205 15.45 5.85 1.95
C ILE A 205 16.77 5.13 2.19
N THR A 206 17.12 4.23 1.28
CA THR A 206 18.27 3.32 1.42
C THR A 206 19.58 3.90 0.88
N HIS A 207 19.51 4.86 -0.04
CA HIS A 207 20.68 5.43 -0.71
C HIS A 207 20.57 6.94 -0.84
N SER A 208 21.73 7.60 -0.83
CA SER A 208 21.86 9.04 -1.13
C SER A 208 23.05 9.20 -2.08
N PHE A 209 22.81 9.87 -3.18
CA PHE A 209 23.83 10.11 -4.21
C PHE A 209 24.04 11.61 -4.41
N PRO A 210 25.29 12.09 -4.60
CA PRO A 210 25.55 13.42 -5.07
C PRO A 210 24.95 13.65 -6.45
N LEU A 211 24.56 14.89 -6.78
CA LEU A 211 23.88 15.21 -8.05
C LEU A 211 24.73 14.88 -9.28
N ASP A 212 26.05 15.02 -9.18
CA ASP A 212 27.01 14.71 -10.24
C ASP A 212 27.21 13.19 -10.48
N LYS A 213 26.63 12.34 -9.63
CA LYS A 213 26.66 10.88 -9.73
C LYS A 213 25.30 10.25 -10.07
N LEU A 214 24.38 11.03 -10.63
CA LEU A 214 23.04 10.56 -11.01
C LEU A 214 22.95 10.06 -12.46
N ASN A 215 24.05 9.79 -13.15
CA ASN A 215 24.09 9.22 -14.50
C ASN A 215 24.24 7.71 -14.51
#